data_96fe6db8cc32e7f82a06a8389e5c49d3
#
_entry.id   96fe6db8cc32e7f82a06a8389e5c49d3
#
_cell.length_a   1.000
_cell.length_b   1.000
_cell.length_c   1.000
_cell.angle_alpha   90.00
_cell.angle_beta   90.00
_cell.angle_gamma   90.00
#
_symmetry.space_group_name_H-M   'P 1'
#
loop_
_entity.id
_entity.type
_entity.pdbx_description
1 polymer ?
#
loop_
_entity_poly.entity_id
_entity_poly.type
_entity_poly.pdbx_seq_one_letter_code
_entity_poly.pdbx_strand_id
1 'polypeptide(L)'
;MAGAAGHAVRIAAEGRKFGLYLLISTQRPQKIPENVLSQADNLVLLRLNALADSAFAEAAFSFVPPSLIDRSVTFRQGEGLIAGKISPHPALLRFGARVTEEGGADVPATWASAR
;
A
#
# COMPACT_ATOMS: atom_id res chain seq x y z
N MET A 1 -0.46 21.65 -10.43
CA MET A 1 -1.12 20.71 -11.35
C MET A 1 -2.42 20.23 -10.76
N ALA A 2 -3.51 20.43 -11.49
CA ALA A 2 -4.87 20.18 -10.97
C ALA A 2 -5.40 18.76 -11.24
N GLY A 3 -4.56 17.79 -11.48
CA GLY A 3 -4.98 16.41 -11.72
C GLY A 3 -5.26 15.63 -10.43
N ALA A 4 -5.64 14.36 -10.59
CA ALA A 4 -5.90 13.47 -9.47
C ALA A 4 -4.71 13.38 -8.51
N ALA A 5 -3.48 13.39 -9.02
CA ALA A 5 -2.28 13.37 -8.20
C ALA A 5 -2.18 14.61 -7.29
N GLY A 6 -2.55 15.79 -7.80
CA GLY A 6 -2.55 17.01 -7.01
C GLY A 6 -3.58 16.99 -5.88
N HIS A 7 -4.76 16.44 -6.14
CA HIS A 7 -5.78 16.26 -5.11
C HIS A 7 -5.33 15.23 -4.05
N ALA A 8 -4.72 14.14 -4.47
CA ALA A 8 -4.20 13.13 -3.54
C ALA A 8 -3.13 13.72 -2.62
N VAL A 9 -2.23 14.54 -3.15
CA VAL A 9 -1.21 15.24 -2.35
C VAL A 9 -1.86 16.10 -1.27
N ARG A 10 -2.89 16.88 -1.64
CA ARG A 10 -3.59 17.73 -0.68
C ARG A 10 -4.32 16.93 0.38
N ILE A 11 -5.00 15.88 0.00
CA ILE A 11 -5.69 15.01 0.97
C ILE A 11 -4.68 14.37 1.92
N ALA A 12 -3.56 13.89 1.41
CA ALA A 12 -2.52 13.28 2.23
C ALA A 12 -1.94 14.28 3.24
N ALA A 13 -1.73 15.53 2.84
CA ALA A 13 -1.11 16.53 3.68
C ALA A 13 -2.11 17.19 4.66
N GLU A 14 -3.33 17.45 4.24
CA GLU A 14 -4.27 18.30 4.96
C GLU A 14 -5.62 17.65 5.28
N GLY A 15 -5.94 16.53 4.64
CA GLY A 15 -7.29 15.94 4.69
C GLY A 15 -7.75 15.59 6.09
N ARG A 16 -6.83 15.21 6.98
CA ARG A 16 -7.18 14.82 8.34
C ARG A 16 -7.91 15.92 9.11
N LYS A 17 -7.58 17.17 8.84
CA LYS A 17 -8.25 18.31 9.45
C LYS A 17 -9.74 18.38 9.08
N PHE A 18 -10.12 17.78 7.98
CA PHE A 18 -11.48 17.77 7.45
C PHE A 18 -12.13 16.37 7.52
N GLY A 19 -11.53 15.45 8.27
CA GLY A 19 -12.04 14.09 8.36
C GLY A 19 -11.81 13.24 7.11
N LEU A 20 -10.92 13.65 6.22
CA LEU A 20 -10.58 12.91 5.01
C LEU A 20 -9.32 12.08 5.23
N TYR A 21 -9.38 10.82 4.83
CA TYR A 21 -8.26 9.90 4.92
C TYR A 21 -7.99 9.29 3.56
N LEU A 22 -6.72 9.03 3.26
CA LEU A 22 -6.31 8.48 1.98
C LEU A 22 -5.83 7.05 2.17
N LEU A 23 -6.45 6.13 1.46
CA LEU A 23 -6.00 4.75 1.36
C LEU A 23 -5.43 4.53 -0.04
N ILE A 24 -4.18 4.10 -0.11
CA ILE A 24 -3.50 3.85 -1.37
C ILE A 24 -3.17 2.36 -1.46
N SER A 25 -3.54 1.74 -2.56
CA SER A 25 -3.15 0.38 -2.90
C SER A 25 -2.50 0.39 -4.27
N THR A 26 -1.28 -0.15 -4.37
CA THR A 26 -0.53 -0.15 -5.62
C THR A 26 0.44 -1.32 -5.68
N GLN A 27 0.69 -1.81 -6.88
CA GLN A 27 1.75 -2.78 -7.14
C GLN A 27 3.05 -2.08 -7.56
N ARG A 28 3.00 -0.78 -7.81
CA ARG A 28 4.14 0.00 -8.31
C ARG A 28 4.27 1.28 -7.50
N PRO A 29 4.90 1.21 -6.32
CA PRO A 29 5.02 2.38 -5.45
C PRO A 29 5.74 3.55 -6.14
N GLN A 30 6.63 3.28 -7.08
CA GLN A 30 7.34 4.33 -7.82
C GLN A 30 6.42 5.18 -8.70
N LYS A 31 5.23 4.69 -9.02
CA LYS A 31 4.25 5.44 -9.81
C LYS A 31 3.43 6.42 -8.96
N ILE A 32 3.50 6.29 -7.65
CA ILE A 32 2.82 7.20 -6.73
C ILE A 32 3.78 8.34 -6.40
N PRO A 33 3.34 9.60 -6.39
CA PRO A 33 4.19 10.71 -5.98
C PRO A 33 4.77 10.47 -4.59
N GLU A 34 6.08 10.69 -4.43
CA GLU A 34 6.76 10.43 -3.17
C GLU A 34 6.16 11.26 -2.03
N ASN A 35 5.75 12.49 -2.31
CA ASN A 35 5.14 13.35 -1.30
C ASN A 35 3.77 12.86 -0.83
N VAL A 36 3.09 12.01 -1.57
CA VAL A 36 1.89 11.32 -1.10
C VAL A 36 2.27 10.19 -0.16
N LEU A 37 3.21 9.35 -0.57
CA LEU A 37 3.65 8.20 0.24
C LEU A 37 4.31 8.63 1.54
N SER A 38 5.11 9.69 1.53
CA SER A 38 5.78 10.18 2.72
C SER A 38 4.82 10.74 3.78
N GLN A 39 3.60 11.09 3.39
CA GLN A 39 2.55 11.55 4.31
C GLN A 39 1.77 10.39 4.93
N ALA A 40 1.96 9.17 4.44
CA ALA A 40 1.28 8.01 4.99
C ALA A 40 1.82 7.67 6.37
N ASP A 41 0.94 7.49 7.34
CA ASP A 41 1.29 7.15 8.71
C ASP A 41 1.38 5.64 8.92
N ASN A 42 0.83 4.85 8.03
CA ASN A 42 0.73 3.41 8.14
C ASN A 42 1.14 2.75 6.85
N LEU A 43 1.73 1.58 6.98
CA LEU A 43 2.17 0.79 5.84
C LEU A 43 1.75 -0.66 6.03
N VAL A 44 1.13 -1.22 4.99
CA VAL A 44 0.97 -2.66 4.84
C VAL A 44 1.74 -3.03 3.57
N LEU A 45 2.85 -3.73 3.74
CA LEU A 45 3.74 -4.08 2.65
C LEU A 45 3.67 -5.56 2.38
N LEU A 46 3.27 -5.92 1.18
CA LEU A 46 3.30 -7.28 0.70
C LEU A 46 4.58 -7.49 -0.12
N ARG A 47 4.69 -8.61 -0.80
CA ARG A 47 5.89 -8.90 -1.58
C ARG A 47 6.13 -7.85 -2.66
N LEU A 48 7.33 -7.30 -2.68
CA LEU A 48 7.82 -6.45 -3.78
C LEU A 48 8.59 -7.32 -4.78
N ASN A 49 8.46 -6.98 -6.05
CA ASN A 49 9.03 -7.79 -7.13
C ASN A 49 10.46 -7.40 -7.50
N ALA A 50 10.92 -6.23 -7.11
CA ALA A 50 12.23 -5.73 -7.51
C ALA A 50 12.92 -4.97 -6.39
N LEU A 51 14.26 -5.05 -6.36
CA LEU A 51 15.07 -4.31 -5.40
C LEU A 51 14.91 -2.78 -5.57
N ALA A 52 14.64 -2.31 -6.78
CA ALA A 52 14.38 -0.89 -7.01
C ALA A 52 13.13 -0.41 -6.27
N ASP A 53 12.09 -1.25 -6.18
CA ASP A 53 10.88 -0.92 -5.42
C ASP A 53 11.17 -0.91 -3.92
N SER A 54 12.01 -1.82 -3.46
CA SER A 54 12.46 -1.87 -2.06
C SER A 54 13.20 -0.58 -1.69
N ALA A 55 14.16 -0.15 -2.50
CA ALA A 55 14.91 1.08 -2.26
C ALA A 55 13.99 2.30 -2.23
N PHE A 56 13.02 2.37 -3.11
CA PHE A 56 12.03 3.45 -3.12
C PHE A 56 11.18 3.45 -1.84
N ALA A 57 10.73 2.27 -1.42
CA ALA A 57 9.94 2.13 -0.21
C ALA A 57 10.74 2.53 1.05
N GLU A 58 12.01 2.18 1.10
CA GLU A 58 12.89 2.60 2.20
C GLU A 58 12.97 4.11 2.31
N ALA A 59 13.08 4.80 1.19
CA ALA A 59 13.14 6.26 1.17
C ALA A 59 11.79 6.88 1.58
N ALA A 60 10.68 6.29 1.14
CA ALA A 60 9.35 6.83 1.39
C ALA A 60 8.86 6.58 2.83
N PHE A 61 9.20 5.44 3.41
CA PHE A 61 8.71 5.03 4.72
C PHE A 61 9.82 4.99 5.77
N SER A 62 10.27 6.18 6.16
CA SER A 62 11.40 6.35 7.08
C SER A 62 11.15 5.78 8.49
N PHE A 63 9.89 5.54 8.86
CA PHE A 63 9.54 4.97 10.15
C PHE A 63 9.69 3.44 10.21
N VAL A 64 10.10 2.82 9.10
CA VAL A 64 10.30 1.36 9.02
C VAL A 64 11.79 1.08 8.86
N PRO A 65 12.37 0.17 9.66
CA PRO A 65 13.76 -0.24 9.45
C PRO A 65 13.99 -0.76 8.03
N PRO A 66 15.01 -0.25 7.31
CA PRO A 66 15.27 -0.66 5.93
C PRO A 66 15.42 -2.18 5.75
N SER A 67 16.01 -2.85 6.72
CA SER A 67 16.20 -4.31 6.66
C SER A 67 14.88 -5.07 6.57
N LEU A 68 13.81 -4.56 7.18
CA LEU A 68 12.49 -5.18 7.11
C LEU A 68 11.86 -4.98 5.72
N ILE A 69 12.05 -3.80 5.14
CA ILE A 69 11.57 -3.52 3.79
C ILE A 69 12.31 -4.39 2.77
N ASP A 70 13.61 -4.56 2.92
CA ASP A 70 14.40 -5.41 2.04
C ASP A 70 13.92 -6.85 2.01
N ARG A 71 13.43 -7.34 3.12
CA ARG A 71 12.90 -8.71 3.21
C ARG A 71 11.65 -8.91 2.38
N SER A 72 10.97 -7.83 1.99
CA SER A 72 9.72 -7.93 1.24
C SER A 72 9.85 -8.61 -0.11
N VAL A 73 11.03 -8.56 -0.73
CA VAL A 73 11.27 -9.26 -2.01
C VAL A 73 11.28 -10.79 -1.84
N THR A 74 11.46 -11.27 -0.62
CA THR A 74 11.47 -12.70 -0.29
C THR A 74 10.17 -13.18 0.35
N PHE A 75 9.20 -12.33 0.55
CA PHE A 75 7.94 -12.71 1.15
C PHE A 75 7.24 -13.77 0.31
N ARG A 76 6.67 -14.76 0.98
CA ARG A 76 5.82 -15.76 0.36
C ARG A 76 4.40 -15.24 0.25
N GLN A 77 3.56 -15.96 -0.45
CA GLN A 77 2.14 -15.64 -0.54
C GLN A 77 1.54 -15.56 0.87
N GLY A 78 0.83 -14.47 1.14
CA GLY A 78 0.21 -14.25 2.43
C GLY A 78 1.12 -13.69 3.50
N GLU A 79 2.41 -13.51 3.22
CA GLU A 79 3.32 -12.86 4.14
C GLU A 79 3.37 -11.36 3.90
N GLY A 80 3.56 -10.59 4.95
CA GLY A 80 3.62 -9.14 4.85
C GLY A 80 4.24 -8.47 6.07
N LEU A 81 4.38 -7.17 5.94
CA LEU A 81 4.89 -6.28 6.99
C LEU A 81 3.83 -5.24 7.30
N ILE A 82 3.54 -5.05 8.56
CA ILE A 82 2.69 -3.95 9.04
C ILE A 82 3.53 -3.03 9.89
N ALA A 83 3.44 -1.74 9.63
CA ALA A 83 4.17 -0.73 10.37
C ALA A 83 3.39 0.58 10.43
N GLY A 84 3.74 1.44 11.39
CA GLY A 84 3.12 2.73 11.58
C GLY A 84 2.22 2.74 12.80
N LYS A 85 1.29 3.68 12.83
CA LYS A 85 0.41 3.88 13.99
C LYS A 85 -0.54 2.73 14.26
N ILE A 86 -0.81 1.91 13.25
CA ILE A 86 -1.69 0.73 13.40
C ILE A 86 -1.01 -0.41 14.16
N SER A 87 0.31 -0.35 14.32
CA SER A 87 1.07 -1.40 15.01
C SER A 87 2.09 -0.76 15.94
N PRO A 88 2.16 -1.14 17.23
CA PRO A 88 3.14 -0.58 18.17
C PRO A 88 4.58 -0.75 17.68
N HIS A 89 4.86 -1.82 16.98
CA HIS A 89 6.16 -2.12 16.38
C HIS A 89 5.98 -2.64 14.97
N PRO A 90 6.94 -2.39 14.07
CA PRO A 90 6.92 -3.07 12.78
C PRO A 90 6.85 -4.58 12.98
N ALA A 91 5.90 -5.22 12.32
CA ALA A 91 5.65 -6.64 12.51
C ALA A 91 5.61 -7.38 11.18
N LEU A 92 6.38 -8.46 11.09
CA LEU A 92 6.25 -9.43 10.01
C LEU A 92 5.13 -10.37 10.37
N LEU A 93 4.23 -10.63 9.44
CA LEU A 93 3.06 -11.45 9.72
C LEU A 93 2.65 -12.28 8.51
N ARG A 94 1.81 -13.26 8.78
CA ARG A 94 1.16 -14.06 7.76
C ARG A 94 -0.33 -13.84 7.86
N PHE A 95 -0.94 -13.39 6.76
CA PHE A 95 -2.37 -13.18 6.73
C PHE A 95 -3.11 -14.50 6.81
N GLY A 96 -4.23 -14.52 7.51
CA GLY A 96 -5.06 -15.71 7.64
C GLY A 96 -5.82 -16.04 6.37
N ALA A 97 -6.63 -17.08 6.45
CA ALA A 97 -7.46 -17.50 5.33
C ALA A 97 -8.45 -16.40 4.95
N ARG A 98 -8.74 -16.34 3.66
CA ARG A 98 -9.74 -15.42 3.14
C ARG A 98 -11.13 -15.81 3.65
N VAL A 99 -11.86 -14.83 4.15
CA VAL A 99 -13.24 -15.00 4.58
C VAL A 99 -14.26 -14.51 3.54
N THR A 100 -13.77 -13.87 2.49
CA THR A 100 -14.58 -13.39 1.37
C THR A 100 -14.31 -14.22 0.12
N GLU A 101 -15.26 -14.18 -0.81
CA GLU A 101 -15.13 -14.85 -2.09
C GLU A 101 -14.18 -14.08 -3.01
N GLU A 102 -13.35 -14.79 -3.76
CA GLU A 102 -12.46 -14.17 -4.73
C GLU A 102 -13.23 -13.86 -6.01
N GLY A 103 -13.31 -12.57 -6.36
CA GLY A 103 -14.06 -12.14 -7.51
C GLY A 103 -13.24 -11.34 -8.53
N GLY A 104 -11.93 -11.45 -8.49
CA GLY A 104 -11.08 -10.55 -9.26
C GLY A 104 -10.55 -11.07 -10.58
N ALA A 105 -10.77 -12.34 -10.94
CA ALA A 105 -10.20 -12.90 -12.15
C ALA A 105 -11.06 -12.51 -13.36
N ASP A 106 -11.80 -13.36 -13.94
CA ASP A 106 -12.55 -13.06 -15.16
C ASP A 106 -13.98 -12.65 -14.86
N VAL A 107 -14.34 -11.43 -15.24
CA VAL A 107 -15.75 -11.01 -15.17
C VAL A 107 -16.48 -11.70 -16.32
N PRO A 108 -17.46 -12.57 -16.03
CA PRO A 108 -18.23 -13.24 -17.09
C PRO A 108 -18.91 -12.22 -17.99
N ALA A 109 -18.88 -12.46 -19.30
CA ALA A 109 -19.55 -11.58 -20.26
C ALA A 109 -21.04 -11.42 -19.96
N THR A 110 -21.66 -12.44 -19.36
CA THR A 110 -23.06 -12.43 -18.96
C THR A 110 -23.34 -11.51 -17.77
N TRP A 111 -22.31 -11.04 -17.08
CA TRP A 111 -22.51 -10.20 -15.90
C TRP A 111 -23.14 -8.86 -16.25
N ALA A 112 -22.75 -8.28 -17.37
CA ALA A 112 -23.32 -7.03 -17.84
C ALA A 112 -24.81 -7.19 -18.26
N SER A 113 -25.21 -8.36 -18.74
CA SER A 113 -26.56 -8.64 -19.17
C SER A 113 -27.50 -9.10 -18.03
N ALA A 114 -26.94 -9.38 -16.87
CA ALA A 114 -27.71 -9.78 -15.68
C ALA A 114 -28.28 -8.59 -14.89
N ARG A 115 -28.09 -7.37 -15.36
CA ARG A 115 -28.61 -6.15 -14.74
C ARG A 115 -29.97 -5.78 -15.28
#